data_e6bbdfd6554f6bae0bafee04dbe3f012
#
_entry.id   e6bbdfd6554f6bae0bafee04dbe3f012
#
_cell.length_a   1.000
_cell.length_b   1.000
_cell.length_c   1.000
_cell.angle_alpha   90.00
_cell.angle_beta   90.00
_cell.angle_gamma   90.00
#
_symmetry.space_group_name_H-M   'P 1'
#
loop_
_entity.id
_entity.type
_entity.pdbx_description
1 polymer ?
#
loop_
_entity_poly.entity_id
_entity_poly.type
_entity_poly.pdbx_seq_one_letter_code
_entity_poly.pdbx_strand_id
1 'polypeptide(L)'
;MSFNRTALITGFAPDAATKLEIGEIVAKVENVRQVVNEIQLSRPAGTVSYTQDVYLTTRVKLTLLDRRSINANAIKVVTESSTVYLMGLVTEKEANEAASLTSRVPGVRRVVRAFEIISEDQRRAIDRAVEAGSPPPETRGQNPRP
;
A
#
# COMPACT_ATOMS: atom_id res chain seq x y z
N MET A 1 -0.63 8.90 5.29
CA MET A 1 -1.69 8.56 4.29
C MET A 1 -2.51 7.38 4.78
N SER A 2 -3.79 7.35 4.51
CA SER A 2 -4.63 6.20 4.86
C SER A 2 -5.41 5.72 3.64
N PHE A 3 -5.59 4.41 3.56
CA PHE A 3 -6.40 3.75 2.56
C PHE A 3 -6.98 2.49 3.16
N ASN A 4 -8.31 2.33 3.07
CA ASN A 4 -9.01 1.13 3.55
C ASN A 4 -8.64 0.71 4.99
N ARG A 5 -8.62 1.67 5.93
CA ARG A 5 -8.26 1.50 7.35
C ARG A 5 -6.79 1.10 7.61
N THR A 6 -5.96 1.07 6.57
CA THR A 6 -4.50 0.98 6.69
C THR A 6 -3.90 2.38 6.67
N ALA A 7 -3.13 2.72 7.68
CA ALA A 7 -2.38 3.95 7.76
C ALA A 7 -0.92 3.69 7.36
N LEU A 8 -0.48 4.34 6.30
CA LEU A 8 0.92 4.37 5.89
C LEU A 8 1.57 5.63 6.44
N ILE A 9 2.65 5.47 7.20
CA ILE A 9 3.45 6.56 7.75
C ILE A 9 4.80 6.57 7.06
N THR A 10 5.12 7.67 6.38
CA THR A 10 6.40 7.89 5.71
C THR A 10 7.03 9.18 6.22
N GLY A 11 8.30 9.37 5.95
CA GLY A 11 9.05 10.56 6.34
C GLY A 11 10.32 10.22 7.10
N PHE A 12 10.75 11.14 7.94
CA PHE A 12 12.00 11.01 8.72
C PHE A 12 11.77 11.32 10.17
N ALA A 13 12.41 10.54 11.05
CA ALA A 13 12.47 10.80 12.48
C ALA A 13 13.92 10.91 12.94
N PRO A 14 14.19 11.68 14.01
CA PRO A 14 15.56 11.84 14.51
C PRO A 14 16.12 10.56 15.13
N ASP A 15 15.26 9.69 15.66
CA ASP A 15 15.63 8.46 16.36
C ASP A 15 14.53 7.38 16.27
N ALA A 16 14.89 6.17 16.70
CA ALA A 16 13.99 5.03 16.68
C ALA A 16 12.84 5.16 17.70
N ALA A 17 13.06 5.84 18.82
CA ALA A 17 12.04 6.06 19.84
C ALA A 17 10.92 6.94 19.30
N THR A 18 11.24 8.04 18.63
CA THR A 18 10.28 8.91 17.96
C THR A 18 9.51 8.17 16.85
N LYS A 19 10.18 7.34 16.07
CA LYS A 19 9.53 6.49 15.05
C LYS A 19 8.48 5.57 15.66
N LEU A 20 8.82 4.91 16.77
CA LEU A 20 7.88 4.01 17.48
C LEU A 20 6.71 4.79 18.07
N GLU A 21 6.96 5.91 18.74
CA GLU A 21 5.94 6.76 19.35
C GLU A 21 4.91 7.23 18.29
N ILE A 22 5.38 7.69 17.14
CA ILE A 22 4.49 8.08 16.03
C ILE A 22 3.61 6.89 15.59
N GLY A 23 4.20 5.69 15.47
CA GLY A 23 3.46 4.47 15.13
C GLY A 23 2.37 4.14 16.15
N GLU A 24 2.67 4.26 17.44
CA GLU A 24 1.71 4.02 18.52
C GLU A 24 0.56 5.04 18.56
N ILE A 25 0.87 6.32 18.32
CA ILE A 25 -0.14 7.39 18.25
C ILE A 25 -1.10 7.10 17.10
N VAL A 26 -0.58 6.75 15.92
CA VAL A 26 -1.41 6.47 14.75
C VAL A 26 -2.23 5.20 14.94
N ALA A 27 -1.71 4.19 15.62
CA ALA A 27 -2.44 2.96 15.93
C ALA A 27 -3.66 3.17 16.84
N LYS A 28 -3.67 4.25 17.62
CA LYS A 28 -4.78 4.63 18.51
C LYS A 28 -5.87 5.46 17.81
N VAL A 29 -5.62 5.88 16.56
CA VAL A 29 -6.60 6.67 15.81
C VAL A 29 -7.81 5.79 15.47
N GLU A 30 -9.00 6.34 15.71
CA GLU A 30 -10.25 5.64 15.43
C GLU A 30 -10.32 5.17 13.98
N ASN A 31 -10.83 3.96 13.77
CA ASN A 31 -10.93 3.29 12.47
C ASN A 31 -9.61 2.91 11.77
N VAL A 32 -8.46 3.09 12.38
CA VAL A 32 -7.20 2.52 11.90
C VAL A 32 -7.09 1.06 12.37
N ARG A 33 -6.96 0.14 11.43
CA ARG A 33 -6.78 -1.30 11.72
C ARG A 33 -5.35 -1.78 11.56
N GLN A 34 -4.64 -1.17 10.63
CA GLN A 34 -3.25 -1.52 10.34
C GLN A 34 -2.40 -0.27 10.22
N VAL A 35 -1.21 -0.30 10.78
CA VAL A 35 -0.21 0.75 10.63
C VAL A 35 1.02 0.18 9.95
N VAL A 36 1.40 0.78 8.84
CA VAL A 36 2.67 0.51 8.14
C VAL A 36 3.59 1.69 8.41
N ASN A 37 4.56 1.50 9.29
CA ASN A 37 5.47 2.57 9.72
C ASN A 37 6.80 2.48 8.95
N GLU A 38 6.89 3.22 7.86
CA GLU A 38 8.05 3.32 6.97
C GLU A 38 8.86 4.61 7.19
N ILE A 39 8.76 5.21 8.38
CA ILE A 39 9.61 6.34 8.76
C ILE A 39 11.07 5.90 8.74
N GLN A 40 11.90 6.69 8.11
CA GLN A 40 13.34 6.51 8.06
C GLN A 40 14.04 7.36 9.13
N LEU A 41 15.16 6.88 9.67
CA LEU A 41 15.91 7.59 10.71
C LEU A 41 16.91 8.60 10.15
N SER A 42 17.18 8.57 8.86
CA SER A 42 18.05 9.52 8.19
C SER A 42 17.51 9.88 6.80
N ARG A 43 17.73 11.12 6.41
CA ARG A 43 17.38 11.57 5.07
C ARG A 43 18.38 11.01 4.06
N PRO A 44 17.95 10.34 2.98
CA PRO A 44 18.86 9.90 1.95
C PRO A 44 19.61 11.09 1.34
N ALA A 45 20.90 10.94 1.11
CA ALA A 45 21.66 11.92 0.33
C ALA A 45 21.14 11.91 -1.12
N GLY A 46 20.72 13.06 -1.64
CA GLY A 46 20.14 13.22 -2.95
C GLY A 46 18.63 13.09 -2.95
N THR A 47 17.95 14.21 -2.94
CA THR A 47 16.49 14.29 -3.08
C THR A 47 16.09 13.88 -4.49
N VAL A 48 15.45 12.73 -4.63
CA VAL A 48 14.70 12.40 -5.84
C VAL A 48 13.58 13.42 -5.97
N SER A 49 13.44 14.03 -7.15
CA SER A 49 12.48 15.11 -7.33
C SER A 49 11.05 14.58 -7.22
N TYR A 50 10.15 15.41 -6.68
CA TYR A 50 8.70 15.16 -6.66
C TYR A 50 8.16 14.78 -8.06
N THR A 51 8.67 15.43 -9.10
CA THR A 51 8.30 15.16 -10.50
C THR A 51 8.62 13.71 -10.91
N GLN A 52 9.77 13.19 -10.46
CA GLN A 52 10.14 11.79 -10.74
C GLN A 52 9.20 10.80 -10.00
N ASP A 53 8.84 11.11 -8.77
CA ASP A 53 7.91 10.25 -8.01
C ASP A 53 6.50 10.23 -8.64
N VAL A 54 6.01 11.36 -9.14
CA VAL A 54 4.75 11.44 -9.91
C VAL A 54 4.84 10.61 -11.19
N TYR A 55 5.94 10.71 -11.92
CA TYR A 55 6.17 9.91 -13.12
C TYR A 55 6.19 8.41 -12.82
N LEU A 56 6.90 8.00 -11.77
CA LEU A 56 6.95 6.60 -11.35
C LEU A 56 5.57 6.09 -10.92
N THR A 57 4.81 6.86 -10.15
CA THR A 57 3.44 6.51 -9.78
C THR A 57 2.57 6.23 -11.01
N THR A 58 2.65 7.10 -12.02
CA THR A 58 1.91 6.94 -13.27
C THR A 58 2.33 5.67 -14.01
N ARG A 59 3.64 5.44 -14.14
CA ARG A 59 4.17 4.23 -14.79
C ARG A 59 3.74 2.95 -14.09
N VAL A 60 3.80 2.91 -12.78
CA VAL A 60 3.36 1.76 -11.98
C VAL A 60 1.86 1.51 -12.18
N LYS A 61 1.03 2.55 -12.09
CA LYS A 61 -0.41 2.42 -12.31
C LYS A 61 -0.74 1.86 -13.69
N LEU A 62 -0.10 2.36 -14.74
CA LEU A 62 -0.29 1.85 -16.10
C LEU A 62 0.14 0.39 -16.23
N THR A 63 1.27 0.02 -15.61
CA THR A 63 1.75 -1.37 -15.60
C THR A 63 0.76 -2.33 -14.92
N LEU A 64 0.14 -1.90 -13.81
CA LEU A 64 -0.87 -2.70 -13.12
C LEU A 64 -2.19 -2.78 -13.90
N LEU A 65 -2.62 -1.70 -14.55
CA LEU A 65 -3.83 -1.67 -15.37
C LEU A 65 -3.76 -2.59 -16.59
N ASP A 66 -2.57 -2.80 -17.13
CA ASP A 66 -2.34 -3.69 -18.29
C ASP A 66 -2.52 -5.18 -17.95
N ARG A 67 -2.68 -5.54 -16.68
CA ARG A 67 -2.83 -6.92 -16.22
C ARG A 67 -4.26 -7.23 -15.79
N ARG A 68 -4.90 -8.15 -16.54
CA ARG A 68 -6.25 -8.62 -16.22
C ARG A 68 -6.37 -9.45 -14.94
N SER A 69 -5.25 -10.02 -14.50
CA SER A 69 -5.15 -10.83 -13.26
C SER A 69 -5.13 -9.98 -11.98
N ILE A 70 -4.98 -8.66 -12.11
CA ILE A 70 -4.90 -7.73 -11.00
C ILE A 70 -6.07 -6.74 -11.10
N ASN A 71 -6.84 -6.60 -10.03
CA ASN A 71 -7.79 -5.49 -9.94
C ASN A 71 -7.03 -4.20 -9.55
N ALA A 72 -6.51 -3.51 -10.56
CA ALA A 72 -5.71 -2.29 -10.35
C ALA A 72 -6.49 -1.18 -9.62
N ASN A 73 -7.81 -1.14 -9.73
CA ASN A 73 -8.65 -0.18 -9.00
C ASN A 73 -8.68 -0.44 -7.48
N ALA A 74 -8.41 -1.68 -7.06
CA ALA A 74 -8.30 -2.04 -5.65
C ALA A 74 -6.92 -1.71 -5.06
N ILE A 75 -5.96 -1.24 -5.88
CA ILE A 75 -4.60 -0.95 -5.46
C ILE A 75 -4.34 0.55 -5.48
N LYS A 76 -4.02 1.11 -4.32
CA LYS A 76 -3.51 2.46 -4.17
C LYS A 76 -2.00 2.45 -4.30
N VAL A 77 -1.47 3.28 -5.20
CA VAL A 77 -0.03 3.45 -5.43
C VAL A 77 0.42 4.81 -4.91
N VAL A 78 1.44 4.82 -4.10
CA VAL A 78 2.10 6.02 -3.58
C VAL A 78 3.60 5.86 -3.80
N THR A 79 4.25 6.90 -4.31
CA THR A 79 5.70 6.91 -4.50
C THR A 79 6.32 8.05 -3.73
N GLU A 80 7.36 7.75 -2.98
CA GLU A 80 8.16 8.73 -2.24
C GLU A 80 9.64 8.34 -2.32
N SER A 81 10.47 9.23 -2.81
CA SER A 81 11.92 9.02 -2.99
C SER A 81 12.25 7.72 -3.73
N SER A 82 11.56 7.46 -4.85
CA SER A 82 11.66 6.23 -5.66
C SER A 82 11.29 4.92 -4.95
N THR A 83 10.69 5.00 -3.76
CA THR A 83 10.07 3.88 -3.08
C THR A 83 8.58 3.88 -3.40
N VAL A 84 8.08 2.76 -3.89
CA VAL A 84 6.66 2.58 -4.23
C VAL A 84 5.97 1.80 -3.12
N TYR A 85 4.92 2.38 -2.58
CA TYR A 85 4.05 1.78 -1.57
C TYR A 85 2.76 1.32 -2.25
N LEU A 86 2.46 0.04 -2.12
CA LEU A 86 1.25 -0.58 -2.65
C LEU A 86 0.30 -0.90 -1.50
N MET A 87 -0.89 -0.30 -1.54
CA MET A 87 -1.93 -0.47 -0.52
C MET A 87 -3.20 -1.00 -1.17
N GLY A 88 -4.01 -1.70 -0.43
CA GLY A 88 -5.32 -2.16 -0.90
C GLY A 88 -5.71 -3.51 -0.31
N LEU A 89 -6.93 -3.92 -0.64
CA LEU A 89 -7.49 -5.24 -0.34
C LEU A 89 -7.22 -6.15 -1.54
N VAL A 90 -6.31 -7.10 -1.38
CA VAL A 90 -5.88 -7.99 -2.46
C VAL A 90 -5.70 -9.41 -1.97
N THR A 91 -5.80 -10.37 -2.87
CA THR A 91 -5.39 -11.74 -2.55
C THR A 91 -3.87 -11.85 -2.50
N GLU A 92 -3.35 -12.90 -1.88
CA GLU A 92 -1.89 -13.13 -1.84
C GLU A 92 -1.29 -13.21 -3.24
N LYS A 93 -2.00 -13.82 -4.17
CA LYS A 93 -1.58 -13.92 -5.58
C LYS A 93 -1.49 -12.55 -6.25
N GLU A 94 -2.51 -11.71 -6.10
CA GLU A 94 -2.50 -10.34 -6.61
C GLU A 94 -1.39 -9.51 -5.99
N ALA A 95 -1.18 -9.63 -4.68
CA ALA A 95 -0.12 -8.92 -3.96
C ALA A 95 1.28 -9.27 -4.49
N ASN A 96 1.55 -10.56 -4.68
CA ASN A 96 2.83 -11.05 -5.21
C ASN A 96 3.06 -10.57 -6.65
N GLU A 97 2.04 -10.66 -7.49
CA GLU A 97 2.11 -10.24 -8.89
C GLU A 97 2.29 -8.71 -9.00
N ALA A 98 1.51 -7.94 -8.26
CA ALA A 98 1.62 -6.47 -8.24
C ALA A 98 3.01 -6.01 -7.78
N ALA A 99 3.54 -6.60 -6.71
CA ALA A 99 4.88 -6.27 -6.22
C ALA A 99 5.97 -6.64 -7.23
N SER A 100 5.88 -7.80 -7.86
CA SER A 100 6.82 -8.24 -8.89
C SER A 100 6.83 -7.31 -10.11
N LEU A 101 5.66 -6.96 -10.61
CA LEU A 101 5.52 -6.04 -11.75
C LEU A 101 6.06 -4.65 -11.41
N THR A 102 5.74 -4.13 -10.24
CA THR A 102 6.19 -2.82 -9.77
C THR A 102 7.71 -2.76 -9.63
N SER A 103 8.33 -3.81 -9.13
CA SER A 103 9.79 -3.88 -8.95
C SER A 103 10.58 -3.81 -10.27
N ARG A 104 9.93 -4.15 -11.38
CA ARG A 104 10.53 -4.12 -12.73
C ARG A 104 10.37 -2.78 -13.44
N VAL A 105 9.60 -1.86 -12.90
CA VAL A 105 9.42 -0.52 -13.49
C VAL A 105 10.73 0.26 -13.35
N PRO A 106 11.31 0.74 -14.46
CA PRO A 106 12.56 1.50 -14.41
C PRO A 106 12.45 2.74 -13.52
N GLY A 107 13.41 2.92 -12.61
CA GLY A 107 13.45 4.02 -11.65
C GLY A 107 12.91 3.66 -10.26
N VAL A 108 12.17 2.57 -10.11
CA VAL A 108 11.74 2.05 -8.81
C VAL A 108 12.94 1.42 -8.09
N ARG A 109 13.27 1.94 -6.92
CA ARG A 109 14.37 1.44 -6.08
C ARG A 109 13.90 0.42 -5.05
N ARG A 110 12.69 0.61 -4.53
CA ARG A 110 12.11 -0.24 -3.48
C ARG A 110 10.60 -0.34 -3.66
N VAL A 111 10.05 -1.51 -3.33
CA VAL A 111 8.60 -1.74 -3.27
C VAL A 111 8.23 -2.17 -1.86
N VAL A 112 7.25 -1.49 -1.27
CA VAL A 112 6.69 -1.80 0.05
C VAL A 112 5.27 -2.32 -0.13
N ARG A 113 5.01 -3.52 0.36
CA ARG A 113 3.70 -4.17 0.33
C ARG A 113 2.94 -3.80 1.60
N ALA A 114 2.08 -2.80 1.52
CA ALA A 114 1.20 -2.37 2.60
C ALA A 114 -0.25 -2.83 2.35
N PHE A 115 -0.41 -4.04 1.80
CA PHE A 115 -1.69 -4.66 1.49
C PHE A 115 -2.38 -5.23 2.73
N GLU A 116 -3.69 -5.26 2.71
CA GLU A 116 -4.51 -6.14 3.52
C GLU A 116 -4.86 -7.38 2.66
N ILE A 117 -4.43 -8.55 3.10
CA ILE A 117 -4.63 -9.79 2.36
C ILE A 117 -5.99 -10.37 2.66
N ILE A 118 -6.75 -10.68 1.62
CA ILE A 118 -8.07 -11.31 1.67
C ILE A 118 -8.06 -12.65 0.95
N SER A 119 -9.01 -13.52 1.31
CA SER A 119 -9.21 -14.78 0.61
C SER A 119 -9.85 -14.58 -0.77
N GLU A 120 -9.74 -15.58 -1.63
CA GLU A 120 -10.41 -15.58 -2.95
C GLU A 120 -11.93 -15.51 -2.82
N ASP A 121 -12.51 -16.10 -1.75
CA ASP A 121 -13.95 -16.02 -1.51
C ASP A 121 -14.38 -14.62 -1.09
N GLN A 122 -13.60 -13.95 -0.26
CA GLN A 122 -13.82 -12.55 0.09
C GLN A 122 -13.71 -11.65 -1.14
N ARG A 123 -12.72 -11.88 -2.01
CA ARG A 123 -12.58 -11.17 -3.28
C ARG A 123 -13.84 -11.31 -4.12
N ARG A 124 -14.30 -12.53 -4.35
CA ARG A 124 -15.54 -12.79 -5.12
C ARG A 124 -16.77 -12.14 -4.51
N ALA A 125 -16.86 -12.08 -3.18
CA ALA A 125 -17.96 -11.42 -2.49
C ALA A 125 -17.93 -9.90 -2.70
N ILE A 126 -16.74 -9.27 -2.66
CA ILE A 126 -16.55 -7.85 -2.93
C ILE A 126 -16.91 -7.52 -4.37
N ASP A 127 -16.41 -8.28 -5.34
CA ASP A 127 -16.66 -8.04 -6.77
C ASP A 127 -18.15 -8.13 -7.07
N ARG A 128 -18.86 -9.12 -6.54
CA ARG A 128 -20.33 -9.24 -6.68
C ARG A 128 -21.08 -8.06 -6.04
N ALA A 129 -20.61 -7.56 -4.89
CA ALA A 129 -21.23 -6.42 -4.24
C ALA A 129 -21.04 -5.14 -5.06
N VAL A 130 -19.86 -4.94 -5.65
CA VAL A 130 -19.56 -3.80 -6.52
C VAL A 130 -20.43 -3.85 -7.79
N GLU A 131 -20.55 -5.01 -8.43
CA GLU A 131 -21.42 -5.20 -9.61
C GLU A 131 -22.90 -4.95 -9.30
N ALA A 132 -23.36 -5.31 -8.10
CA ALA A 132 -24.73 -5.08 -7.65
C ALA A 132 -24.98 -3.65 -7.15
N GLY A 133 -23.96 -2.77 -7.11
CA GLY A 133 -24.06 -1.41 -6.57
C GLY A 133 -24.27 -1.34 -5.05
N SER A 134 -23.98 -2.44 -4.35
CA SER A 134 -24.09 -2.54 -2.90
C SER A 134 -22.74 -2.20 -2.22
N PRO A 135 -22.74 -1.69 -0.98
CA PRO A 135 -21.49 -1.50 -0.27
C PRO A 135 -20.77 -2.85 -0.07
N PRO A 136 -19.44 -2.91 -0.21
CA PRO A 136 -18.70 -4.14 -0.03
C PRO A 136 -18.86 -4.66 1.40
N PRO A 137 -18.91 -6.00 1.60
CA PRO A 137 -19.00 -6.61 2.92
C PRO A 137 -17.79 -6.21 3.77
N GLU A 138 -18.01 -5.98 5.07
CA GLU A 138 -16.91 -5.71 5.99
C GLU A 138 -15.94 -6.90 6.02
N THR A 139 -14.77 -6.71 5.48
CA THR A 139 -13.71 -7.71 5.56
C THR A 139 -13.06 -7.64 6.95
N ARG A 140 -13.28 -8.65 7.77
CA ARG A 140 -12.41 -8.90 8.92
C ARG A 140 -11.08 -9.41 8.38
N GLY A 141 -10.09 -8.56 8.33
CA GLY A 141 -8.72 -8.97 8.04
C GLY A 141 -8.30 -10.05 9.05
N GLN A 142 -7.96 -11.20 8.55
CA GLN A 142 -7.21 -12.18 9.33
C GLN A 142 -5.78 -11.64 9.45
N ASN A 143 -5.59 -10.79 10.45
CA ASN A 143 -4.23 -10.43 10.85
C ASN A 143 -3.74 -11.55 11.76
N PRO A 144 -2.73 -12.34 11.38
CA PRO A 144 -2.09 -13.23 12.33
C PRO A 144 -1.48 -12.32 13.41
N ARG A 145 -1.99 -12.42 14.63
CA ARG A 145 -1.36 -11.77 15.79
C ARG A 145 0.06 -12.29 15.90
N PRO A 146 1.03 -11.43 16.20
CA PRO A 146 2.37 -11.87 16.49
C PRO A 146 2.42 -12.80 17.69
#